data_94feeaf1b48390ca1e67f9205512efa7
#
_entry.id   94feeaf1b48390ca1e67f9205512efa7
#
_cell.length_a   1.000
_cell.length_b   1.000
_cell.length_c   1.000
_cell.angle_alpha   90.00
_cell.angle_beta   90.00
_cell.angle_gamma   90.00
#
_symmetry.space_group_name_H-M   'P 1'
#
loop_
_entity.id
_entity.type
_entity.pdbx_description
1 polymer ?
#
loop_
_entity_poly.entity_id
_entity_poly.type
_entity_poly.pdbx_seq_one_letter_code
_entity_poly.pdbx_strand_id
1 'polypeptide(L)'
;MESHLIEIHLSKSIHLRYLLHLPAPVGTSTDQLWPTILFLHGRGESGDDPTAMLRVGLPAYIAQQSDFPFIVIAPQCPWDTWWPELADSLDQLLDECADRYLIDPKRLYLTGLSMGGFGAWYLASTWPHKFAAIAPICGGGYWFHGFPQRVCVLKETPVWAFHGAKDDVIPLAASEQMVSALRECGGKVELTVYPNAGHDSWTITYNNPELYRWFLQHVRM
;
A
#
# COMPACT_ATOMS: atom_id res chain seq x y z
N MET A 1 19.38 -14.79 42.30
CA MET A 1 19.28 -13.99 41.05
C MET A 1 18.26 -12.89 41.33
N GLU A 2 18.64 -11.63 41.14
CA GLU A 2 17.78 -10.48 41.33
C GLU A 2 17.27 -10.01 39.96
N SER A 3 16.01 -9.54 39.86
CA SER A 3 15.43 -9.00 38.66
C SER A 3 15.57 -7.47 38.69
N HIS A 4 16.09 -6.91 37.61
CA HIS A 4 16.24 -5.46 37.44
C HIS A 4 15.48 -5.01 36.18
N LEU A 5 14.80 -3.85 36.25
CA LEU A 5 14.19 -3.17 35.12
C LEU A 5 15.11 -2.03 34.69
N ILE A 6 15.35 -1.92 33.39
CA ILE A 6 15.96 -0.76 32.76
C ILE A 6 15.01 -0.17 31.71
N GLU A 7 14.82 1.12 31.73
CA GLU A 7 14.11 1.85 30.69
C GLU A 7 15.13 2.52 29.78
N ILE A 8 15.01 2.27 28.47
CA ILE A 8 15.93 2.80 27.48
C ILE A 8 15.11 3.58 26.45
N HIS A 9 15.36 4.89 26.35
CA HIS A 9 14.78 5.73 25.32
C HIS A 9 15.74 5.81 24.12
N LEU A 10 15.26 5.34 22.95
CA LEU A 10 16.02 5.42 21.70
C LEU A 10 15.36 6.42 20.78
N SER A 11 16.14 7.35 20.22
CA SER A 11 15.71 8.23 19.12
C SER A 11 16.44 7.83 17.84
N LYS A 12 15.70 7.65 16.74
CA LYS A 12 16.25 7.35 15.42
C LYS A 12 15.73 8.38 14.43
N SER A 13 16.63 9.05 13.72
CA SER A 13 16.25 9.88 12.56
C SER A 13 16.22 9.01 11.32
N ILE A 14 15.10 9.07 10.58
CA ILE A 14 14.92 8.36 9.31
C ILE A 14 14.70 9.42 8.23
N HIS A 15 15.45 9.30 7.13
CA HIS A 15 15.26 10.13 5.95
C HIS A 15 14.56 9.28 4.89
N LEU A 16 13.30 9.59 4.59
CA LEU A 16 12.55 8.96 3.52
C LEU A 16 12.43 9.94 2.35
N ARG A 17 12.85 9.49 1.17
CA ARG A 17 12.53 10.16 -0.10
C ARG A 17 11.22 9.60 -0.62
N TYR A 18 10.44 10.41 -1.30
CA TYR A 18 9.20 9.97 -1.91
C TYR A 18 8.91 10.73 -3.20
N LEU A 19 8.20 10.09 -4.11
CA LEU A 19 7.57 10.76 -5.23
C LEU A 19 6.18 11.23 -4.81
N LEU A 20 5.80 12.41 -5.28
CA LEU A 20 4.49 12.98 -5.07
C LEU A 20 3.85 13.29 -6.41
N HIS A 21 2.64 12.80 -6.61
CA HIS A 21 1.76 13.25 -7.68
C HIS A 21 0.62 14.07 -7.08
N LEU A 22 0.37 15.23 -7.69
CA LEU A 22 -0.77 16.07 -7.36
C LEU A 22 -1.68 16.13 -8.60
N PRO A 23 -2.99 15.91 -8.45
CA PRO A 23 -3.93 16.02 -9.56
C PRO A 23 -3.97 17.46 -10.10
N ALA A 24 -4.24 17.60 -11.39
CA ALA A 24 -4.46 18.91 -11.96
C ALA A 24 -5.70 19.56 -11.32
N PRO A 25 -5.66 20.86 -10.95
CA PRO A 25 -6.81 21.51 -10.35
C PRO A 25 -7.98 21.51 -11.33
N VAL A 26 -9.11 20.96 -10.91
CA VAL A 26 -10.36 21.00 -11.67
C VAL A 26 -11.12 22.25 -11.25
N GLY A 27 -11.09 23.29 -12.08
CA GLY A 27 -11.79 24.55 -11.83
C GLY A 27 -11.06 25.50 -10.87
N THR A 28 -11.79 26.49 -10.34
CA THR A 28 -11.25 27.56 -9.48
C THR A 28 -11.38 27.27 -7.98
N SER A 29 -11.88 26.09 -7.59
CA SER A 29 -12.05 25.76 -6.15
C SER A 29 -10.72 25.39 -5.53
N THR A 30 -10.31 26.14 -4.52
CA THR A 30 -9.08 25.91 -3.73
C THR A 30 -9.28 24.96 -2.55
N ASP A 31 -10.53 24.52 -2.28
CA ASP A 31 -10.90 23.79 -1.06
C ASP A 31 -11.28 22.32 -1.31
N GLN A 32 -11.07 21.82 -2.54
CA GLN A 32 -11.40 20.44 -2.88
C GLN A 32 -10.40 19.48 -2.22
N LEU A 33 -10.89 18.62 -1.33
CA LEU A 33 -10.11 17.52 -0.80
C LEU A 33 -10.02 16.37 -1.81
N TRP A 34 -8.81 15.81 -1.98
CA TRP A 34 -8.50 14.79 -2.96
C TRP A 34 -8.37 13.39 -2.36
N PRO A 35 -8.91 12.36 -3.02
CA PRO A 35 -8.60 10.99 -2.69
C PRO A 35 -7.11 10.74 -2.84
N THR A 36 -6.52 9.98 -1.91
CA THR A 36 -5.07 9.81 -1.84
C THR A 36 -4.70 8.33 -1.84
N ILE A 37 -3.67 7.97 -2.57
CA ILE A 37 -3.12 6.62 -2.59
C ILE A 37 -1.71 6.64 -2.01
N LEU A 38 -1.47 5.84 -0.96
CA LEU A 38 -0.14 5.44 -0.53
C LEU A 38 0.28 4.24 -1.38
N PHE A 39 1.37 4.39 -2.14
CA PHE A 39 1.92 3.35 -2.99
C PHE A 39 3.22 2.80 -2.42
N LEU A 40 3.32 1.48 -2.30
CA LEU A 40 4.51 0.77 -1.84
C LEU A 40 5.12 -0.04 -2.99
N HIS A 41 6.35 0.28 -3.34
CA HIS A 41 7.09 -0.41 -4.42
C HIS A 41 7.62 -1.78 -4.00
N GLY A 42 8.12 -2.55 -4.96
CA GLY A 42 8.78 -3.83 -4.76
C GLY A 42 10.24 -3.71 -4.29
N ARG A 43 10.90 -4.84 -4.09
CA ARG A 43 12.30 -4.86 -3.63
C ARG A 43 13.26 -4.23 -4.63
N GLY A 44 12.95 -4.32 -5.92
CA GLY A 44 13.83 -3.81 -6.99
C GLY A 44 14.00 -2.29 -6.99
N GLU A 45 13.05 -1.54 -6.43
CA GLU A 45 13.06 -0.07 -6.39
C GLU A 45 13.57 0.49 -5.05
N SER A 46 14.03 -0.39 -4.14
CA SER A 46 14.67 0.05 -2.89
C SER A 46 15.92 0.88 -3.16
N GLY A 47 16.24 1.79 -2.26
CA GLY A 47 17.45 2.61 -2.41
C GLY A 47 17.31 4.03 -1.91
N ASP A 48 18.04 4.94 -2.57
CA ASP A 48 18.11 6.36 -2.27
C ASP A 48 17.85 7.27 -3.49
N ASP A 49 17.48 6.66 -4.64
CA ASP A 49 17.04 7.36 -5.85
C ASP A 49 15.58 7.03 -6.16
N PRO A 50 14.62 7.91 -5.78
CA PRO A 50 13.20 7.64 -5.97
C PRO A 50 12.79 7.60 -7.45
N THR A 51 13.63 8.07 -8.38
CA THR A 51 13.35 8.00 -9.82
C THR A 51 13.29 6.56 -10.34
N ALA A 52 13.89 5.60 -9.62
CA ALA A 52 13.76 4.18 -9.92
C ALA A 52 12.30 3.71 -9.99
N MET A 53 11.44 4.29 -9.15
CA MET A 53 10.00 3.96 -9.13
C MET A 53 9.23 4.46 -10.36
N LEU A 54 9.73 5.45 -11.10
CA LEU A 54 9.05 5.99 -12.30
C LEU A 54 8.91 4.97 -13.45
N ARG A 55 9.58 3.84 -13.35
CA ARG A 55 9.58 2.79 -14.38
C ARG A 55 8.68 1.60 -14.03
N VAL A 56 8.11 1.55 -12.83
CA VAL A 56 7.41 0.38 -12.31
C VAL A 56 6.12 0.77 -11.58
N GLY A 57 5.08 -0.04 -11.72
CA GLY A 57 3.85 0.05 -10.97
C GLY A 57 3.06 1.33 -11.18
N LEU A 58 2.46 1.83 -10.13
CA LEU A 58 1.58 3.01 -10.19
C LEU A 58 2.28 4.29 -10.66
N PRO A 59 3.52 4.63 -10.23
CA PRO A 59 4.21 5.80 -10.76
C PRO A 59 4.45 5.73 -12.28
N ALA A 60 4.80 4.54 -12.81
CA ALA A 60 4.98 4.34 -14.25
C ALA A 60 3.67 4.51 -15.03
N TYR A 61 2.55 4.07 -14.47
CA TYR A 61 1.23 4.30 -15.05
C TYR A 61 0.88 5.79 -15.07
N ILE A 62 1.05 6.49 -13.95
CA ILE A 62 0.73 7.92 -13.82
C ILE A 62 1.55 8.77 -14.80
N ALA A 63 2.82 8.44 -15.01
CA ALA A 63 3.68 9.16 -15.95
C ALA A 63 3.14 9.17 -17.40
N GLN A 64 2.21 8.28 -17.74
CA GLN A 64 1.55 8.18 -19.04
C GLN A 64 0.14 8.80 -19.07
N GLN A 65 -0.35 9.32 -17.93
CA GLN A 65 -1.67 9.92 -17.84
C GLN A 65 -1.57 11.45 -17.90
N SER A 66 -2.47 12.08 -18.64
CA SER A 66 -2.62 13.53 -18.63
C SER A 66 -3.44 14.05 -17.46
N ASP A 67 -4.26 13.18 -16.87
CA ASP A 67 -5.14 13.48 -15.74
C ASP A 67 -5.30 12.23 -14.88
N PHE A 68 -4.89 12.32 -13.62
CA PHE A 68 -5.03 11.26 -12.65
C PHE A 68 -5.58 11.84 -11.33
N PRO A 69 -6.86 11.55 -10.98
CA PRO A 69 -7.59 12.31 -9.96
C PRO A 69 -7.31 11.86 -8.52
N PHE A 70 -6.07 11.50 -8.22
CA PHE A 70 -5.62 11.14 -6.87
C PHE A 70 -4.33 11.87 -6.53
N ILE A 71 -4.17 12.27 -5.29
CA ILE A 71 -2.82 12.49 -4.75
C ILE A 71 -2.18 11.11 -4.61
N VAL A 72 -0.92 10.98 -5.04
CA VAL A 72 -0.16 9.73 -4.83
C VAL A 72 1.11 10.05 -4.07
N ILE A 73 1.28 9.36 -2.95
CA ILE A 73 2.47 9.39 -2.11
C ILE A 73 3.18 8.05 -2.29
N ALA A 74 4.37 8.08 -2.89
CA ALA A 74 5.16 6.89 -3.18
C ALA A 74 6.53 7.00 -2.48
N PRO A 75 6.63 6.60 -1.19
CA PRO A 75 7.90 6.60 -0.47
C PRO A 75 8.86 5.55 -1.04
N GLN A 76 10.16 5.80 -0.90
CA GLN A 76 11.18 4.83 -1.24
C GLN A 76 11.70 4.13 0.02
N CYS A 77 11.62 2.80 0.01
CA CYS A 77 12.17 1.94 1.05
C CYS A 77 13.70 1.86 0.89
N PRO A 78 14.51 2.15 1.90
CA PRO A 78 15.97 1.95 1.85
C PRO A 78 16.35 0.49 1.60
N TRP A 79 17.60 0.25 1.12
CA TRP A 79 18.09 -1.09 0.81
C TRP A 79 18.16 -2.05 2.00
N ASP A 80 18.43 -1.52 3.18
CA ASP A 80 18.70 -2.26 4.42
C ASP A 80 17.48 -2.47 5.30
N THR A 81 16.28 -2.13 4.78
CA THR A 81 15.04 -2.23 5.54
C THR A 81 13.86 -2.78 4.71
N TRP A 82 12.73 -2.98 5.37
CA TRP A 82 11.49 -3.50 4.82
C TRP A 82 10.31 -2.63 5.28
N TRP A 83 9.17 -2.71 4.58
CA TRP A 83 8.01 -1.87 4.89
C TRP A 83 7.51 -1.96 6.34
N PRO A 84 7.51 -3.14 7.02
CA PRO A 84 7.13 -3.22 8.42
C PRO A 84 7.94 -2.34 9.36
N GLU A 85 9.23 -2.21 9.11
CA GLU A 85 10.17 -1.44 9.93
C GLU A 85 9.99 0.07 9.76
N LEU A 86 9.33 0.48 8.69
CA LEU A 86 9.04 1.87 8.35
C LEU A 86 7.63 2.31 8.75
N ALA A 87 6.84 1.46 9.42
CA ALA A 87 5.45 1.77 9.73
C ALA A 87 5.28 3.15 10.38
N ASP A 88 5.96 3.40 11.51
CA ASP A 88 5.85 4.69 12.22
C ASP A 88 6.30 5.88 11.36
N SER A 89 7.32 5.69 10.53
CA SER A 89 7.82 6.74 9.62
C SER A 89 6.84 7.04 8.49
N LEU A 90 6.13 6.02 8.00
CA LEU A 90 5.09 6.18 6.98
C LEU A 90 3.83 6.83 7.56
N ASP A 91 3.53 6.58 8.82
CA ASP A 91 2.45 7.24 9.54
C ASP A 91 2.72 8.76 9.63
N GLN A 92 3.91 9.13 10.10
CA GLN A 92 4.34 10.53 10.16
C GLN A 92 4.40 11.19 8.77
N LEU A 93 4.88 10.48 7.74
CA LEU A 93 4.87 10.98 6.37
C LEU A 93 3.45 11.31 5.89
N LEU A 94 2.48 10.44 6.18
CA LEU A 94 1.08 10.69 5.81
C LEU A 94 0.49 11.89 6.55
N ASP A 95 0.81 12.07 7.83
CA ASP A 95 0.36 13.20 8.63
C ASP A 95 0.99 14.51 8.11
N GLU A 96 2.30 14.54 7.82
CA GLU A 96 2.95 15.71 7.23
C GLU A 96 2.41 16.04 5.82
N CYS A 97 2.06 15.03 5.04
CA CYS A 97 1.42 15.25 3.74
C CYS A 97 -0.01 15.80 3.90
N ALA A 98 -0.76 15.34 4.90
CA ALA A 98 -2.10 15.84 5.17
C ALA A 98 -2.10 17.31 5.60
N ASP A 99 -1.06 17.75 6.32
CA ASP A 99 -0.89 19.16 6.71
C ASP A 99 -0.52 20.07 5.53
N ARG A 100 0.08 19.51 4.48
CA ARG A 100 0.60 20.28 3.33
C ARG A 100 -0.29 20.24 2.10
N TYR A 101 -1.06 19.19 1.94
CA TYR A 101 -1.85 18.93 0.74
C TYR A 101 -3.31 18.68 1.10
N LEU A 102 -4.22 18.97 0.19
CA LEU A 102 -5.67 18.82 0.38
C LEU A 102 -6.09 17.34 0.32
N ILE A 103 -5.60 16.54 1.25
CA ILE A 103 -5.92 15.12 1.38
C ILE A 103 -7.30 14.94 2.02
N ASP A 104 -8.14 14.10 1.40
CA ASP A 104 -9.38 13.66 2.04
C ASP A 104 -9.08 12.52 3.03
N PRO A 105 -9.18 12.76 4.34
CA PRO A 105 -8.86 11.74 5.34
C PRO A 105 -9.79 10.53 5.31
N LYS A 106 -10.94 10.65 4.65
CA LYS A 106 -11.89 9.56 4.48
C LYS A 106 -11.65 8.74 3.21
N ARG A 107 -10.82 9.22 2.29
CA ARG A 107 -10.50 8.57 1.02
C ARG A 107 -9.00 8.35 0.86
N LEU A 108 -8.38 7.77 1.89
CA LEU A 108 -7.01 7.31 1.88
C LEU A 108 -6.98 5.82 1.52
N TYR A 109 -6.26 5.46 0.48
CA TYR A 109 -6.13 4.11 -0.04
C TYR A 109 -4.68 3.63 0.04
N LEU A 110 -4.49 2.31 0.08
CA LEU A 110 -3.18 1.69 0.12
C LEU A 110 -3.05 0.63 -0.96
N THR A 111 -1.97 0.68 -1.72
CA THR A 111 -1.61 -0.36 -2.67
C THR A 111 -0.12 -0.58 -2.70
N GLY A 112 0.31 -1.73 -3.16
CA GLY A 112 1.72 -2.04 -3.34
C GLY A 112 1.92 -3.36 -4.06
N LEU A 113 3.10 -3.53 -4.63
CA LEU A 113 3.45 -4.69 -5.44
C LEU A 113 4.59 -5.50 -4.80
N SER A 114 4.55 -6.83 -4.90
CA SER A 114 5.61 -7.72 -4.39
C SER A 114 5.92 -7.43 -2.92
N MET A 115 7.13 -7.00 -2.57
CA MET A 115 7.48 -6.52 -1.22
C MET A 115 6.48 -5.48 -0.71
N GLY A 116 6.03 -4.56 -1.57
CA GLY A 116 5.00 -3.58 -1.25
C GLY A 116 3.61 -4.19 -1.07
N GLY A 117 3.31 -5.30 -1.74
CA GLY A 117 2.09 -6.08 -1.52
C GLY A 117 2.05 -6.69 -0.10
N PHE A 118 3.18 -7.23 0.38
CA PHE A 118 3.35 -7.63 1.78
C PHE A 118 3.22 -6.44 2.73
N GLY A 119 3.86 -5.31 2.36
CA GLY A 119 3.75 -4.05 3.10
C GLY A 119 2.32 -3.57 3.21
N ALA A 120 1.52 -3.68 2.15
CA ALA A 120 0.13 -3.26 2.15
C ALA A 120 -0.72 -4.08 3.14
N TRP A 121 -0.59 -5.40 3.14
CA TRP A 121 -1.23 -6.25 4.14
C TRP A 121 -0.79 -5.89 5.57
N TYR A 122 0.51 -5.68 5.76
CA TYR A 122 1.09 -5.37 7.06
C TYR A 122 0.60 -4.02 7.60
N LEU A 123 0.75 -2.94 6.83
CA LEU A 123 0.38 -1.59 7.27
C LEU A 123 -1.11 -1.45 7.52
N ALA A 124 -1.95 -2.01 6.63
CA ALA A 124 -3.38 -2.00 6.84
C ALA A 124 -3.76 -2.72 8.14
N SER A 125 -3.13 -3.87 8.42
CA SER A 125 -3.39 -4.61 9.66
C SER A 125 -2.78 -3.96 10.91
N THR A 126 -1.82 -3.07 10.76
CA THR A 126 -1.27 -2.25 11.85
C THR A 126 -2.20 -1.06 12.15
N TRP A 127 -2.83 -0.50 11.11
CA TRP A 127 -3.75 0.64 11.21
C TRP A 127 -5.11 0.32 10.58
N PRO A 128 -5.91 -0.56 11.20
CA PRO A 128 -7.11 -1.13 10.58
C PRO A 128 -8.21 -0.11 10.25
N HIS A 129 -8.09 1.11 10.78
CA HIS A 129 -9.04 2.20 10.55
C HIS A 129 -8.44 3.36 9.74
N LYS A 130 -7.23 3.22 9.20
CA LYS A 130 -6.58 4.31 8.47
C LYS A 130 -6.99 4.38 7.01
N PHE A 131 -7.15 3.23 6.36
CA PHE A 131 -7.42 3.16 4.93
C PHE A 131 -8.90 2.86 4.63
N ALA A 132 -9.45 3.56 3.63
CA ALA A 132 -10.81 3.31 3.13
C ALA A 132 -10.91 2.01 2.33
N ALA A 133 -9.84 1.62 1.62
CA ALA A 133 -9.71 0.36 0.92
C ALA A 133 -8.22 0.06 0.63
N ILE A 134 -7.88 -1.21 0.39
CA ILE A 134 -6.52 -1.62 0.05
C ILE A 134 -6.47 -2.55 -1.16
N ALA A 135 -5.41 -2.44 -1.95
CA ALA A 135 -5.17 -3.29 -3.12
C ALA A 135 -3.75 -3.88 -3.12
N PRO A 136 -3.48 -4.97 -2.38
CA PRO A 136 -2.19 -5.66 -2.39
C PRO A 136 -2.03 -6.49 -3.67
N ILE A 137 -0.85 -6.39 -4.33
CA ILE A 137 -0.56 -7.07 -5.58
C ILE A 137 0.65 -7.99 -5.40
N CYS A 138 0.53 -9.26 -5.84
CA CYS A 138 1.53 -10.33 -5.76
C CYS A 138 2.29 -10.36 -4.41
N GLY A 139 1.55 -10.24 -3.31
CA GLY A 139 2.07 -10.22 -1.96
C GLY A 139 1.33 -11.19 -1.04
N GLY A 140 1.78 -11.29 0.21
CA GLY A 140 1.18 -12.14 1.22
C GLY A 140 1.40 -11.57 2.62
N GLY A 141 1.27 -12.41 3.64
CA GLY A 141 1.53 -12.03 5.02
C GLY A 141 2.87 -12.53 5.54
N TYR A 142 3.54 -11.73 6.35
CA TYR A 142 4.75 -12.17 7.06
C TYR A 142 4.35 -13.05 8.24
N TRP A 143 4.65 -14.35 8.18
CA TRP A 143 4.26 -15.33 9.22
C TRP A 143 4.76 -14.93 10.63
N PHE A 144 5.95 -14.36 10.73
CA PHE A 144 6.55 -13.90 12.00
C PHE A 144 5.89 -12.63 12.57
N HIS A 145 4.98 -12.00 11.82
CA HIS A 145 4.11 -10.91 12.28
C HIS A 145 2.67 -11.37 12.55
N GLY A 146 2.44 -12.69 12.67
CA GLY A 146 1.14 -13.26 13.02
C GLY A 146 0.15 -13.42 11.85
N PHE A 147 0.65 -13.34 10.59
CA PHE A 147 -0.15 -13.64 9.41
C PHE A 147 -0.23 -15.16 9.14
N PRO A 148 -1.30 -15.64 8.52
CA PRO A 148 -2.42 -14.88 7.97
C PRO A 148 -3.50 -14.45 8.98
N GLN A 149 -3.52 -14.98 10.22
CA GLN A 149 -4.60 -14.73 11.19
C GLN A 149 -4.76 -13.24 11.55
N ARG A 150 -3.67 -12.49 11.58
CA ARG A 150 -3.68 -11.05 11.85
C ARG A 150 -4.58 -10.26 10.90
N VAL A 151 -4.83 -10.75 9.68
CA VAL A 151 -5.65 -10.04 8.67
C VAL A 151 -7.10 -9.84 9.11
N CYS A 152 -7.57 -10.59 10.11
CA CYS A 152 -8.94 -10.48 10.63
C CYS A 152 -9.30 -9.09 11.19
N VAL A 153 -8.31 -8.29 11.57
CA VAL A 153 -8.54 -6.89 11.98
C VAL A 153 -9.09 -6.04 10.84
N LEU A 154 -8.92 -6.48 9.57
CA LEU A 154 -9.37 -5.80 8.36
C LEU A 154 -10.79 -6.19 7.91
N LYS A 155 -11.56 -6.88 8.73
CA LYS A 155 -12.90 -7.36 8.33
C LYS A 155 -13.84 -6.26 7.81
N GLU A 156 -13.69 -5.02 8.28
CA GLU A 156 -14.48 -3.87 7.83
C GLU A 156 -13.79 -3.07 6.69
N THR A 157 -12.52 -3.36 6.38
CA THR A 157 -11.77 -2.68 5.31
C THR A 157 -11.93 -3.45 4.02
N PRO A 158 -12.49 -2.87 2.94
CA PRO A 158 -12.54 -3.51 1.63
C PRO A 158 -11.15 -3.82 1.10
N VAL A 159 -10.97 -5.04 0.60
CA VAL A 159 -9.69 -5.50 0.03
C VAL A 159 -9.93 -6.08 -1.36
N TRP A 160 -9.13 -5.66 -2.33
CA TRP A 160 -9.07 -6.29 -3.65
C TRP A 160 -7.62 -6.71 -3.93
N ALA A 161 -7.34 -7.99 -3.74
CA ALA A 161 -6.02 -8.56 -3.97
C ALA A 161 -5.87 -9.01 -5.45
N PHE A 162 -4.63 -8.93 -5.95
CA PHE A 162 -4.29 -9.31 -7.33
C PHE A 162 -3.05 -10.20 -7.35
N HIS A 163 -3.03 -11.21 -8.26
CA HIS A 163 -1.87 -12.09 -8.39
C HIS A 163 -1.79 -12.73 -9.78
N GLY A 164 -0.59 -13.04 -10.23
CA GLY A 164 -0.36 -13.84 -11.44
C GLY A 164 -0.40 -15.33 -11.15
N ALA A 165 -1.14 -16.11 -11.95
CA ALA A 165 -1.20 -17.56 -11.75
C ALA A 165 0.13 -18.30 -12.04
N LYS A 166 1.02 -17.65 -12.80
CA LYS A 166 2.35 -18.18 -13.17
C LYS A 166 3.49 -17.47 -12.43
N ASP A 167 3.19 -16.86 -11.29
CA ASP A 167 4.20 -16.18 -10.47
C ASP A 167 5.16 -17.21 -9.88
N ASP A 168 6.42 -17.15 -10.31
CA ASP A 168 7.51 -18.01 -9.91
C ASP A 168 8.43 -17.40 -8.84
N VAL A 169 8.15 -16.15 -8.43
CA VAL A 169 8.87 -15.43 -7.37
C VAL A 169 8.11 -15.51 -6.05
N ILE A 170 6.84 -15.13 -6.08
CA ILE A 170 5.91 -15.22 -4.94
C ILE A 170 4.77 -16.15 -5.35
N PRO A 171 4.64 -17.33 -4.74
CA PRO A 171 3.58 -18.27 -5.09
C PRO A 171 2.18 -17.66 -4.89
N LEU A 172 1.25 -17.93 -5.82
CA LEU A 172 -0.16 -17.49 -5.72
C LEU A 172 -0.78 -17.79 -4.34
N ALA A 173 -0.38 -18.93 -3.76
CA ALA A 173 -0.82 -19.35 -2.42
C ALA A 173 -0.59 -18.28 -1.34
N ALA A 174 0.40 -17.39 -1.52
CA ALA A 174 0.64 -16.31 -0.55
C ALA A 174 -0.54 -15.33 -0.48
N SER A 175 -1.12 -14.94 -1.61
CA SER A 175 -2.36 -14.13 -1.64
C SER A 175 -3.59 -14.94 -1.25
N GLU A 176 -3.70 -16.19 -1.72
CA GLU A 176 -4.84 -17.06 -1.40
C GLU A 176 -5.01 -17.27 0.11
N GLN A 177 -3.92 -17.50 0.83
CA GLN A 177 -3.94 -17.66 2.29
C GLN A 177 -4.48 -16.41 2.99
N MET A 178 -4.05 -15.21 2.56
CA MET A 178 -4.51 -13.95 3.13
C MET A 178 -6.01 -13.73 2.88
N VAL A 179 -6.43 -13.97 1.64
CA VAL A 179 -7.81 -13.83 1.20
C VAL A 179 -8.72 -14.84 1.91
N SER A 180 -8.30 -16.11 2.04
CA SER A 180 -9.05 -17.14 2.76
C SER A 180 -9.23 -16.76 4.22
N ALA A 181 -8.14 -16.40 4.92
CA ALA A 181 -8.19 -16.01 6.32
C ALA A 181 -9.10 -14.79 6.54
N LEU A 182 -9.06 -13.79 5.66
CA LEU A 182 -9.93 -12.63 5.78
C LEU A 182 -11.41 -12.98 5.53
N ARG A 183 -11.72 -13.85 4.57
CA ARG A 183 -13.08 -14.36 4.33
C ARG A 183 -13.62 -15.15 5.51
N GLU A 184 -12.79 -15.98 6.10
CA GLU A 184 -13.15 -16.77 7.30
C GLU A 184 -13.52 -15.88 8.50
N CYS A 185 -12.92 -14.69 8.58
CA CYS A 185 -13.28 -13.68 9.59
C CYS A 185 -14.48 -12.79 9.20
N GLY A 186 -15.12 -13.06 8.07
CA GLY A 186 -16.27 -12.27 7.57
C GLY A 186 -15.86 -10.97 6.86
N GLY A 187 -14.60 -10.83 6.45
CA GLY A 187 -14.12 -9.63 5.76
C GLY A 187 -14.54 -9.56 4.29
N LYS A 188 -14.62 -8.34 3.79
CA LYS A 188 -14.96 -8.04 2.38
C LYS A 188 -13.67 -8.08 1.54
N VAL A 189 -13.42 -9.21 0.88
CA VAL A 189 -12.20 -9.39 0.09
C VAL A 189 -12.46 -10.07 -1.25
N GLU A 190 -11.88 -9.50 -2.29
CA GLU A 190 -11.84 -10.04 -3.65
C GLU A 190 -10.41 -10.46 -4.01
N LEU A 191 -10.27 -11.47 -4.88
CA LEU A 191 -9.01 -11.89 -5.46
C LEU A 191 -9.18 -12.01 -6.97
N THR A 192 -8.41 -11.23 -7.71
CA THR A 192 -8.26 -11.40 -9.16
C THR A 192 -6.96 -12.13 -9.45
N VAL A 193 -7.09 -13.28 -10.09
CA VAL A 193 -5.96 -14.08 -10.56
C VAL A 193 -5.83 -13.93 -12.06
N TYR A 194 -4.68 -13.43 -12.52
CA TYR A 194 -4.39 -13.31 -13.94
C TYR A 194 -3.77 -14.63 -14.47
N PRO A 195 -4.48 -15.41 -15.32
CA PRO A 195 -4.09 -16.78 -15.63
C PRO A 195 -2.78 -16.88 -16.43
N ASN A 196 -2.39 -15.81 -17.12
CA ASN A 196 -1.20 -15.76 -17.96
C ASN A 196 -0.07 -14.88 -17.42
N ALA A 197 -0.28 -14.16 -16.31
CA ALA A 197 0.73 -13.33 -15.70
C ALA A 197 1.67 -14.14 -14.79
N GLY A 198 2.94 -13.81 -14.84
CA GLY A 198 3.97 -14.19 -13.86
C GLY A 198 3.99 -13.22 -12.69
N HIS A 199 5.20 -12.94 -12.19
CA HIS A 199 5.36 -12.01 -11.05
C HIS A 199 4.88 -10.60 -11.37
N ASP A 200 5.12 -10.10 -12.60
CA ASP A 200 4.55 -8.82 -13.06
C ASP A 200 3.05 -8.96 -13.33
N SER A 201 2.27 -9.02 -12.27
CA SER A 201 0.81 -8.85 -12.31
C SER A 201 0.39 -7.40 -12.07
N TRP A 202 1.29 -6.55 -11.60
CA TRP A 202 1.03 -5.15 -11.29
C TRP A 202 0.85 -4.28 -12.54
N THR A 203 1.56 -4.56 -13.63
CA THR A 203 1.40 -3.80 -14.88
C THR A 203 -0.05 -3.89 -15.38
N ILE A 204 -0.62 -5.09 -15.42
CA ILE A 204 -2.02 -5.30 -15.81
C ILE A 204 -2.95 -4.63 -14.80
N THR A 205 -2.66 -4.74 -13.51
CA THR A 205 -3.51 -4.22 -12.43
C THR A 205 -3.57 -2.69 -12.46
N TYR A 206 -2.42 -2.01 -12.53
CA TYR A 206 -2.41 -0.52 -12.55
C TYR A 206 -2.91 0.06 -13.87
N ASN A 207 -2.86 -0.68 -14.98
CA ASN A 207 -3.49 -0.29 -16.24
C ASN A 207 -5.00 -0.57 -16.28
N ASN A 208 -5.56 -1.20 -15.23
CA ASN A 208 -7.00 -1.45 -15.15
C ASN A 208 -7.74 -0.27 -14.50
N PRO A 209 -8.57 0.50 -15.25
CA PRO A 209 -9.30 1.65 -14.71
C PRO A 209 -10.31 1.26 -13.62
N GLU A 210 -10.76 -0.01 -13.57
CA GLU A 210 -11.70 -0.47 -12.56
C GLU A 210 -11.09 -0.44 -11.15
N LEU A 211 -9.77 -0.58 -11.01
CA LEU A 211 -9.09 -0.44 -9.72
C LEU A 211 -9.35 0.95 -9.10
N TYR A 212 -9.23 1.99 -9.90
CA TYR A 212 -9.40 3.37 -9.42
C TYR A 212 -10.87 3.71 -9.17
N ARG A 213 -11.78 3.20 -10.03
CA ARG A 213 -13.22 3.33 -9.78
C ARG A 213 -13.63 2.60 -8.50
N TRP A 214 -13.08 1.41 -8.28
CA TRP A 214 -13.32 0.64 -7.07
C TRP A 214 -12.82 1.39 -5.83
N PHE A 215 -11.63 1.96 -5.83
CA PHE A 215 -11.17 2.80 -4.73
C PHE A 215 -12.17 3.91 -4.42
N LEU A 216 -12.62 4.66 -5.42
CA LEU A 216 -13.54 5.79 -5.25
C LEU A 216 -14.92 5.41 -4.72
N GLN A 217 -15.32 4.14 -4.78
CA GLN A 217 -16.57 3.64 -4.20
C GLN A 217 -16.47 3.48 -2.68
N HIS A 218 -15.26 3.48 -2.12
CA HIS A 218 -15.02 3.25 -0.71
C HIS A 218 -14.64 4.53 0.00
N VAL A 219 -15.38 4.83 1.05
CA VAL A 219 -15.16 5.98 1.93
C VAL A 219 -15.15 5.47 3.35
N ARG A 220 -14.15 5.86 4.13
CA ARG A 220 -14.06 5.50 5.54
C ARG A 220 -15.16 6.20 6.32
N MET A 221 -15.92 5.43 7.08
CA MET A 221 -16.96 5.95 7.98
C MET A 221 -16.39 6.63 9.23
#